data_5651df6a76f5b94a5a1a8419848275fb
#
_entry.id   5651df6a76f5b94a5a1a8419848275fb
#
_cell.length_a   1.000
_cell.length_b   1.000
_cell.length_c   1.000
_cell.angle_alpha   90.00
_cell.angle_beta   90.00
_cell.angle_gamma   90.00
#
_symmetry.space_group_name_H-M   'P 1'
#
loop_
_entity.id
_entity.type
_entity.pdbx_description
1 polymer ?
#
loop_
_entity_poly.entity_id
_entity_poly.type
_entity_poly.pdbx_seq_one_letter_code
_entity_poly.pdbx_strand_id
1 'polypeptide(L)'
;EVLHHVITYLSSPADKSGSEQNKAAERGDNIGGFAPGRQPDQFRDNSGRFIPKGSNLLLQMHYTTSGRETVDETEVGLFIYDKPPAFVMSGGVAGQRRFLVPPGAKEHMLRGEQLVERDAYLYEMTPHMHFRGKHMSYSVEYPNGKTEQLLSVPKYDFNWQFNYRLEEPLFLPAGSKLIATGAMDNSDRNPGNPDPTKPVFFGLQTMHEMFFGFTTLRYAGDTPDGVAQVQSVTEVADDSVAGFE
;
A
#
# COMPACT_ATOMS: atom_id res chain seq x y z
N GLU A 1 6.60 22.63 3.39
CA GLU A 1 7.15 22.86 2.02
C GLU A 1 8.13 21.76 1.56
N VAL A 2 8.74 21.01 2.48
CA VAL A 2 9.75 19.97 2.15
C VAL A 2 9.21 18.55 2.24
N LEU A 3 8.11 18.31 2.94
CA LEU A 3 7.50 17.00 3.01
C LEU A 3 6.80 16.68 1.67
N HIS A 4 7.32 15.67 0.96
CA HIS A 4 6.71 15.19 -0.28
C HIS A 4 5.59 14.20 0.00
N HIS A 5 5.86 13.17 0.82
CA HIS A 5 4.82 12.25 1.28
C HIS A 5 5.18 11.62 2.63
N VAL A 6 4.16 11.15 3.32
CA VAL A 6 4.29 10.35 4.53
C VAL A 6 3.41 9.12 4.44
N ILE A 7 3.92 7.99 4.85
CA ILE A 7 3.15 6.75 5.00
C ILE A 7 3.12 6.41 6.49
N THR A 8 1.93 6.15 7.02
CA THR A 8 1.73 5.84 8.43
C THR A 8 1.46 4.35 8.60
N TYR A 9 2.29 3.68 9.38
CA TYR A 9 2.16 2.26 9.70
C TYR A 9 1.82 2.07 11.17
N LEU A 10 1.22 0.92 11.48
CA LEU A 10 1.10 0.42 12.85
C LEU A 10 2.24 -0.56 13.13
N SER A 11 2.85 -0.43 14.31
CA SER A 11 3.76 -1.43 14.83
C SER A 11 3.29 -1.91 16.20
N SER A 12 3.63 -3.17 16.56
CA SER A 12 3.32 -3.73 17.87
C SER A 12 3.99 -2.92 18.99
N PRO A 13 3.41 -2.84 20.18
CA PRO A 13 4.03 -2.25 21.36
C PRO A 13 5.37 -2.90 21.73
N ALA A 14 5.58 -4.17 21.36
CA ALA A 14 6.83 -4.92 21.56
C ALA A 14 7.95 -4.50 20.60
N ASP A 15 7.62 -3.89 19.47
CA ASP A 15 8.59 -3.49 18.42
C ASP A 15 9.40 -2.26 18.87
N LYS A 16 10.52 -2.49 19.55
CA LYS A 16 11.40 -1.43 20.04
C LYS A 16 12.63 -1.16 19.18
N SER A 17 12.86 -1.95 18.13
CA SER A 17 14.06 -1.83 17.29
C SER A 17 13.78 -1.19 15.94
N GLY A 18 14.73 -0.38 15.42
CA GLY A 18 14.61 0.25 14.10
C GLY A 18 14.54 -0.75 12.93
N SER A 19 14.92 -2.02 13.13
CA SER A 19 14.76 -3.08 12.13
C SER A 19 13.29 -3.51 11.94
N GLU A 20 12.46 -3.40 12.98
CA GLU A 20 11.02 -3.71 12.93
C GLU A 20 10.24 -2.65 12.14
N GLN A 21 10.75 -1.42 12.06
CA GLN A 21 10.17 -0.36 11.23
C GLN A 21 10.10 -0.76 9.76
N ASN A 22 11.14 -1.39 9.24
CA ASN A 22 11.16 -1.90 7.87
C ASN A 22 10.18 -3.07 7.70
N LYS A 23 10.02 -3.91 8.71
CA LYS A 23 9.08 -5.04 8.68
C LYS A 23 7.61 -4.59 8.69
N ALA A 24 7.25 -3.53 9.42
CA ALA A 24 5.88 -2.97 9.38
C ALA A 24 5.54 -2.45 7.98
N ALA A 25 6.47 -1.75 7.34
CA ALA A 25 6.34 -1.32 5.95
C ALA A 25 6.27 -2.51 4.98
N GLU A 26 7.01 -3.59 5.25
CA GLU A 26 7.02 -4.81 4.45
C GLU A 26 5.72 -5.63 4.60
N ARG A 27 5.11 -5.65 5.79
CA ARG A 27 3.81 -6.31 6.03
C ARG A 27 2.64 -5.56 5.40
N GLY A 28 2.79 -4.28 5.15
CA GLY A 28 1.73 -3.46 4.55
C GLY A 28 0.68 -2.99 5.57
N ASP A 29 1.02 -2.95 6.87
CA ASP A 29 0.16 -2.47 7.96
C ASP A 29 -0.04 -0.93 7.92
N ASN A 30 -0.19 -0.42 6.71
CA ASN A 30 -0.42 0.98 6.42
C ASN A 30 -1.83 1.37 6.83
N ILE A 31 -1.96 2.39 7.66
CA ILE A 31 -3.26 2.95 8.10
C ILE A 31 -3.62 4.26 7.41
N GLY A 32 -2.80 4.71 6.48
CA GLY A 32 -3.03 5.95 5.74
C GLY A 32 -1.75 6.70 5.48
N GLY A 33 -1.89 7.92 4.99
CA GLY A 33 -0.75 8.78 4.73
C GLY A 33 -1.12 9.98 3.87
N PHE A 34 -0.14 10.81 3.62
CA PHE A 34 -0.24 11.94 2.73
C PHE A 34 0.68 11.74 1.52
N ALA A 35 0.17 12.08 0.35
CA ALA A 35 0.94 12.28 -0.88
C ALA A 35 0.30 13.41 -1.69
N PRO A 36 1.03 14.08 -2.59
CA PRO A 36 0.44 15.09 -3.47
C PRO A 36 -0.76 14.53 -4.24
N GLY A 37 -1.88 15.25 -4.20
CA GLY A 37 -3.14 14.84 -4.84
C GLY A 37 -4.00 13.84 -4.04
N ARG A 38 -3.45 13.20 -2.99
CA ARG A 38 -4.20 12.25 -2.18
C ARG A 38 -5.17 12.98 -1.25
N GLN A 39 -6.40 12.45 -1.17
CA GLN A 39 -7.39 12.88 -0.20
C GLN A 39 -7.20 12.12 1.12
N PRO A 40 -7.66 12.68 2.26
CA PRO A 40 -7.71 11.95 3.53
C PRO A 40 -8.43 10.61 3.37
N ASP A 41 -7.96 9.58 4.07
CA ASP A 41 -8.63 8.29 4.06
C ASP A 41 -9.96 8.40 4.83
N GLN A 42 -11.05 8.30 4.10
CA GLN A 42 -12.41 8.32 4.65
C GLN A 42 -13.09 7.02 4.28
N PHE A 43 -13.42 6.24 5.28
CA PHE A 43 -14.21 5.04 5.07
C PHE A 43 -15.70 5.38 4.96
N ARG A 44 -16.48 4.49 4.33
CA ARG A 44 -17.95 4.61 4.30
C ARG A 44 -18.51 4.56 5.73
N ASP A 45 -19.72 5.07 5.89
CA ASP A 45 -20.40 5.08 7.19
C ASP A 45 -20.39 3.69 7.84
N ASN A 46 -20.20 3.69 9.16
CA ASN A 46 -20.16 2.50 9.98
C ASN A 46 -19.05 1.49 9.59
N SER A 47 -17.94 1.99 9.03
CA SER A 47 -16.76 1.21 8.70
C SER A 47 -15.48 1.93 9.14
N GLY A 48 -14.42 1.17 9.43
CA GLY A 48 -13.14 1.71 9.86
C GLY A 48 -12.05 0.65 9.92
N ARG A 49 -10.83 1.08 10.16
CA ARG A 49 -9.71 0.17 10.43
C ARG A 49 -9.57 -0.07 11.91
N PHE A 50 -9.20 -1.29 12.26
CA PHE A 50 -8.89 -1.62 13.65
C PHE A 50 -7.46 -1.18 13.98
N ILE A 51 -7.31 -0.48 15.11
CA ILE A 51 -6.01 -0.08 15.68
C ILE A 51 -5.91 -0.80 17.04
N PRO A 52 -5.01 -1.78 17.20
CA PRO A 52 -4.81 -2.47 18.47
C PRO A 52 -4.41 -1.48 19.57
N LYS A 53 -4.88 -1.72 20.78
CA LYS A 53 -4.53 -0.90 21.95
C LYS A 53 -3.02 -1.01 22.23
N GLY A 54 -2.37 0.16 22.34
CA GLY A 54 -0.94 0.23 22.62
C GLY A 54 -0.05 0.19 21.37
N SER A 55 -0.64 0.10 20.16
CA SER A 55 0.14 0.22 18.92
C SER A 55 0.92 1.52 18.86
N ASN A 56 2.10 1.47 18.26
CA ASN A 56 2.87 2.66 17.90
C ASN A 56 2.52 3.11 16.48
N LEU A 57 2.50 4.42 16.27
CA LEU A 57 2.45 5.01 14.93
C LEU A 57 3.87 5.19 14.43
N LEU A 58 4.17 4.61 13.28
CA LEU A 58 5.42 4.77 12.58
C LEU A 58 5.19 5.63 11.34
N LEU A 59 5.89 6.76 11.28
CA LEU A 59 5.82 7.70 10.15
C LEU A 59 7.05 7.50 9.26
N GLN A 60 6.84 7.02 8.04
CA GLN A 60 7.86 7.00 7.00
C GLN A 60 7.80 8.33 6.24
N MET A 61 8.75 9.22 6.53
CA MET A 61 8.79 10.57 6.01
C MET A 61 9.68 10.63 4.77
N HIS A 62 9.17 11.19 3.69
CA HIS A 62 9.93 11.44 2.46
C HIS A 62 10.00 12.93 2.19
N TYR A 63 11.22 13.47 2.25
CA TYR A 63 11.47 14.90 2.07
C TYR A 63 12.10 15.20 0.71
N THR A 64 11.69 16.33 0.14
CA THR A 64 12.40 16.96 -0.98
C THR A 64 13.27 18.08 -0.40
N THR A 65 14.55 18.07 -0.74
CA THR A 65 15.50 19.08 -0.25
C THR A 65 15.20 20.47 -0.78
N SER A 66 15.18 21.47 0.10
CA SER A 66 14.99 22.89 -0.26
C SER A 66 16.30 23.66 -0.43
N GLY A 67 17.44 23.03 -0.14
CA GLY A 67 18.77 23.69 -0.15
C GLY A 67 19.02 24.59 1.06
N ARG A 68 18.15 24.57 2.06
CA ARG A 68 18.28 25.35 3.31
C ARG A 68 17.77 24.53 4.50
N GLU A 69 18.21 24.89 5.68
CA GLU A 69 17.70 24.33 6.93
C GLU A 69 16.20 24.61 7.06
N THR A 70 15.45 23.59 7.43
CA THR A 70 13.99 23.64 7.54
C THR A 70 13.52 22.73 8.68
N VAL A 71 12.53 23.18 9.41
CA VAL A 71 11.84 22.40 10.45
C VAL A 71 10.52 21.90 9.89
N ASP A 72 10.18 20.65 10.18
CA ASP A 72 8.88 20.04 9.86
C ASP A 72 8.17 19.64 11.15
N GLU A 73 6.87 19.99 11.23
CA GLU A 73 5.97 19.63 12.32
C GLU A 73 4.78 18.87 11.72
N THR A 74 4.97 17.56 11.46
CA THR A 74 3.92 16.73 10.90
C THR A 74 2.92 16.30 11.97
N GLU A 75 1.64 16.51 11.72
CA GLU A 75 0.53 16.07 12.57
C GLU A 75 -0.26 14.95 11.89
N VAL A 76 -0.71 13.95 12.68
CA VAL A 76 -1.59 12.88 12.22
C VAL A 76 -2.94 12.98 12.94
N GLY A 77 -3.98 13.32 12.20
CA GLY A 77 -5.36 13.36 12.71
C GLY A 77 -6.05 12.01 12.53
N LEU A 78 -6.60 11.45 13.61
CA LEU A 78 -7.37 10.21 13.58
C LEU A 78 -8.79 10.48 14.10
N PHE A 79 -9.80 10.03 13.32
CA PHE A 79 -11.17 9.96 13.80
C PHE A 79 -11.41 8.58 14.38
N ILE A 80 -11.66 8.51 15.68
CA ILE A 80 -11.88 7.26 16.41
C ILE A 80 -13.36 7.17 16.76
N TYR A 81 -13.96 6.02 16.47
CA TYR A 81 -15.34 5.75 16.86
C TYR A 81 -15.47 5.54 18.37
N ASP A 82 -16.50 6.12 18.98
CA ASP A 82 -16.85 5.87 20.39
C ASP A 82 -17.29 4.41 20.63
N LYS A 83 -17.84 3.77 19.61
CA LYS A 83 -18.22 2.37 19.58
C LYS A 83 -17.69 1.72 18.32
N PRO A 84 -17.31 0.43 18.36
CA PRO A 84 -16.83 -0.26 17.17
C PRO A 84 -17.82 -0.13 16.00
N PRO A 85 -17.35 0.22 14.79
CA PRO A 85 -18.20 0.24 13.60
C PRO A 85 -18.59 -1.20 13.21
N ALA A 86 -19.66 -1.37 12.43
CA ALA A 86 -20.10 -2.70 12.01
C ALA A 86 -19.11 -3.41 11.08
N PHE A 87 -18.32 -2.64 10.32
CA PHE A 87 -17.45 -3.19 9.27
C PHE A 87 -16.00 -2.81 9.51
N VAL A 88 -15.12 -3.83 9.46
CA VAL A 88 -13.66 -3.65 9.58
C VAL A 88 -13.04 -3.67 8.19
N MET A 89 -12.31 -2.60 7.88
CA MET A 89 -11.59 -2.45 6.61
C MET A 89 -10.15 -2.97 6.75
N SER A 90 -9.70 -3.67 5.72
CA SER A 90 -8.36 -4.25 5.64
C SER A 90 -7.61 -3.69 4.42
N GLY A 91 -6.31 -3.51 4.55
CA GLY A 91 -5.43 -3.21 3.43
C GLY A 91 -5.00 -4.48 2.71
N GLY A 92 -4.60 -4.33 1.46
CA GLY A 92 -3.99 -5.37 0.67
C GLY A 92 -3.07 -4.80 -0.38
N VAL A 93 -2.27 -5.66 -1.02
CA VAL A 93 -1.35 -5.24 -2.08
C VAL A 93 -1.20 -6.32 -3.15
N ALA A 94 -1.54 -5.97 -4.40
CA ALA A 94 -1.14 -6.70 -5.59
C ALA A 94 0.18 -6.08 -6.09
N GLY A 95 1.32 -6.61 -5.66
CA GLY A 95 2.61 -5.98 -5.89
C GLY A 95 3.72 -6.95 -6.29
N GLN A 96 4.82 -6.39 -6.76
CA GLN A 96 6.03 -7.14 -7.10
C GLN A 96 7.24 -6.45 -6.49
N ARG A 97 8.00 -7.18 -5.65
CA ARG A 97 9.22 -6.66 -5.00
C ARG A 97 10.51 -7.20 -5.63
N ARG A 98 10.42 -8.27 -6.42
CA ARG A 98 11.58 -8.86 -7.09
C ARG A 98 11.53 -8.54 -8.57
N PHE A 99 12.21 -7.47 -8.98
CA PHE A 99 12.35 -7.07 -10.37
C PHE A 99 13.67 -6.34 -10.59
N LEU A 100 14.08 -6.29 -11.84
CA LEU A 100 15.19 -5.48 -12.32
C LEU A 100 14.76 -4.83 -13.63
N VAL A 101 14.67 -3.50 -13.63
CA VAL A 101 14.40 -2.72 -14.83
C VAL A 101 15.73 -2.38 -15.50
N PRO A 102 16.00 -2.87 -16.71
CA PRO A 102 17.27 -2.61 -17.38
C PRO A 102 17.49 -1.14 -17.71
N PRO A 103 18.75 -0.70 -17.86
CA PRO A 103 19.07 0.62 -18.38
C PRO A 103 18.42 0.86 -19.75
N GLY A 104 17.88 2.05 -19.98
CA GLY A 104 17.28 2.45 -21.25
C GLY A 104 15.97 1.76 -21.62
N ALA A 105 15.41 0.91 -20.75
CA ALA A 105 14.14 0.23 -21.00
C ALA A 105 12.98 1.24 -21.08
N LYS A 106 12.31 1.31 -22.23
CA LYS A 106 11.21 2.25 -22.49
C LYS A 106 9.86 1.79 -21.94
N GLU A 107 9.72 0.46 -21.75
CA GLU A 107 8.48 -0.16 -21.27
C GLU A 107 8.79 -1.54 -20.67
N HIS A 108 9.22 -1.53 -19.41
CA HIS A 108 9.47 -2.77 -18.68
C HIS A 108 8.20 -3.18 -17.95
N MET A 109 7.56 -4.27 -18.43
CA MET A 109 6.30 -4.76 -17.86
C MET A 109 6.51 -5.45 -16.53
N LEU A 110 5.61 -5.16 -15.59
CA LEU A 110 5.54 -5.74 -14.26
C LEU A 110 4.13 -6.26 -13.97
N ARG A 111 4.05 -7.26 -13.09
CA ARG A 111 2.80 -7.87 -12.66
C ARG A 111 2.90 -8.25 -11.19
N GLY A 112 1.95 -7.78 -10.39
CA GLY A 112 1.75 -8.19 -9.00
C GLY A 112 0.39 -8.84 -8.82
N GLU A 113 0.27 -9.74 -7.84
CA GLU A 113 -0.96 -10.45 -7.52
C GLU A 113 -1.25 -10.40 -6.03
N GLN A 114 -2.52 -10.35 -5.68
CA GLN A 114 -3.05 -10.52 -4.34
C GLN A 114 -4.14 -11.57 -4.35
N LEU A 115 -3.92 -12.67 -3.64
CA LEU A 115 -4.95 -13.69 -3.46
C LEU A 115 -5.97 -13.19 -2.43
N VAL A 116 -7.24 -13.32 -2.75
CA VAL A 116 -8.38 -13.08 -1.84
C VAL A 116 -8.75 -14.42 -1.21
N GLU A 117 -8.24 -14.67 -0.01
CA GLU A 117 -8.34 -15.99 0.65
C GLU A 117 -9.73 -16.33 1.17
N ARG A 118 -10.55 -15.32 1.43
CA ARG A 118 -11.94 -15.41 1.94
C ARG A 118 -12.82 -14.46 1.15
N ASP A 119 -14.12 -14.72 1.11
CA ASP A 119 -15.09 -13.80 0.51
C ASP A 119 -14.86 -12.36 1.00
N ALA A 120 -14.75 -11.43 0.08
CA ALA A 120 -14.43 -10.04 0.38
C ALA A 120 -15.20 -9.08 -0.53
N TYR A 121 -15.16 -7.82 -0.14
CA TYR A 121 -15.64 -6.70 -0.95
C TYR A 121 -14.48 -5.72 -1.18
N LEU A 122 -14.21 -5.39 -2.42
CA LEU A 122 -13.23 -4.38 -2.81
C LEU A 122 -13.88 -3.00 -2.82
N TYR A 123 -13.24 -2.04 -2.17
CA TYR A 123 -13.72 -0.66 -2.06
C TYR A 123 -12.85 0.33 -2.83
N GLU A 124 -11.55 0.13 -2.80
CA GLU A 124 -10.58 1.14 -3.28
C GLU A 124 -9.33 0.47 -3.87
N MET A 125 -8.76 1.14 -4.87
CA MET A 125 -7.47 0.80 -5.49
C MET A 125 -6.58 2.03 -5.53
N THR A 126 -5.30 1.88 -5.15
CA THR A 126 -4.33 2.97 -5.17
C THR A 126 -3.07 2.52 -5.89
N PRO A 127 -2.86 2.92 -7.15
CA PRO A 127 -1.63 2.64 -7.89
C PRO A 127 -0.44 3.36 -7.26
N HIS A 128 0.68 2.63 -7.09
CA HIS A 128 1.91 3.22 -6.58
C HIS A 128 3.14 2.71 -7.31
N MET A 129 3.87 3.64 -7.88
CA MET A 129 5.22 3.51 -8.44
C MET A 129 6.00 4.79 -8.09
N HIS A 130 7.30 4.80 -8.36
CA HIS A 130 8.11 6.03 -8.24
C HIS A 130 8.26 6.73 -9.61
N PHE A 131 9.39 7.39 -9.84
CA PHE A 131 9.62 8.28 -11.00
C PHE A 131 9.55 7.61 -12.37
N ARG A 132 9.75 6.28 -12.42
CA ARG A 132 9.75 5.54 -13.71
C ARG A 132 8.41 4.92 -14.03
N GLY A 133 7.41 5.10 -13.16
CA GLY A 133 6.06 4.63 -13.42
C GLY A 133 5.51 5.21 -14.72
N LYS A 134 5.03 4.35 -15.63
CA LYS A 134 4.48 4.74 -16.92
C LYS A 134 2.97 4.58 -17.00
N HIS A 135 2.46 3.42 -16.63
CA HIS A 135 1.03 3.10 -16.53
C HIS A 135 0.80 1.96 -15.56
N MET A 136 -0.42 1.87 -15.02
CA MET A 136 -0.85 0.74 -14.19
C MET A 136 -2.33 0.45 -14.43
N SER A 137 -2.70 -0.83 -14.42
CA SER A 137 -4.07 -1.30 -14.50
C SER A 137 -4.33 -2.36 -13.46
N TYR A 138 -5.59 -2.46 -13.01
CA TYR A 138 -6.06 -3.53 -12.14
C TYR A 138 -7.08 -4.38 -12.85
N SER A 139 -7.00 -5.67 -12.59
CA SER A 139 -8.00 -6.64 -12.99
C SER A 139 -8.26 -7.64 -11.87
N VAL A 140 -9.37 -8.34 -11.96
CA VAL A 140 -9.66 -9.50 -11.13
C VAL A 140 -9.76 -10.75 -12.01
N GLU A 141 -9.16 -11.83 -11.52
CA GLU A 141 -9.39 -13.19 -12.02
C GLU A 141 -10.23 -13.93 -10.97
N TYR A 142 -11.44 -14.30 -11.34
CA TYR A 142 -12.36 -15.04 -10.48
C TYR A 142 -12.02 -16.54 -10.46
N PRO A 143 -12.46 -17.30 -9.43
CA PRO A 143 -12.18 -18.74 -9.32
C PRO A 143 -12.68 -19.57 -10.52
N ASN A 144 -13.67 -19.09 -11.25
CA ASN A 144 -14.18 -19.73 -12.47
C ASN A 144 -13.38 -19.40 -13.74
N GLY A 145 -12.24 -18.69 -13.62
CA GLY A 145 -11.40 -18.26 -14.72
C GLY A 145 -11.86 -17.02 -15.48
N LYS A 146 -13.03 -16.44 -15.13
CA LYS A 146 -13.44 -15.15 -15.70
C LYS A 146 -12.49 -14.06 -15.24
N THR A 147 -12.10 -13.17 -16.14
CA THR A 147 -11.32 -11.97 -15.82
C THR A 147 -12.12 -10.70 -16.12
N GLU A 148 -11.87 -9.67 -15.31
CA GLU A 148 -12.54 -8.36 -15.46
C GLU A 148 -11.54 -7.25 -15.17
N GLN A 149 -11.50 -6.22 -16.02
CA GLN A 149 -10.69 -5.03 -15.76
C GLN A 149 -11.43 -4.08 -14.82
N LEU A 150 -10.76 -3.66 -13.75
CA LEU A 150 -11.36 -2.82 -12.71
C LEU A 150 -10.93 -1.36 -12.82
N LEU A 151 -9.66 -1.10 -13.16
CA LEU A 151 -9.10 0.23 -13.26
C LEU A 151 -8.03 0.27 -14.35
N SER A 152 -7.94 1.39 -15.05
CA SER A 152 -6.82 1.70 -15.95
C SER A 152 -6.33 3.12 -15.70
N VAL A 153 -5.04 3.24 -15.43
CA VAL A 153 -4.28 4.50 -15.33
C VAL A 153 -3.25 4.50 -16.46
N PRO A 154 -3.63 4.91 -17.68
CA PRO A 154 -2.77 4.79 -18.87
C PRO A 154 -1.58 5.73 -18.87
N LYS A 155 -1.60 6.77 -18.03
CA LYS A 155 -0.52 7.72 -17.83
C LYS A 155 -0.36 7.94 -16.33
N TYR A 156 0.54 7.15 -15.71
CA TYR A 156 0.86 7.30 -14.29
C TYR A 156 1.66 8.59 -14.07
N ASP A 157 1.38 9.29 -12.98
CA ASP A 157 2.14 10.44 -12.50
C ASP A 157 2.49 10.25 -11.03
N PHE A 158 3.77 10.30 -10.69
CA PHE A 158 4.26 10.18 -9.33
C PHE A 158 3.69 11.24 -8.37
N ASN A 159 3.35 12.42 -8.89
CA ASN A 159 2.73 13.50 -8.12
C ASN A 159 1.19 13.40 -8.05
N TRP A 160 0.61 12.33 -8.58
CA TRP A 160 -0.83 12.09 -8.59
C TRP A 160 -1.15 10.67 -8.11
N GLN A 161 -0.94 10.42 -6.81
CA GLN A 161 -1.19 9.11 -6.18
C GLN A 161 -2.58 9.07 -5.57
N PHE A 162 -3.58 8.90 -6.41
CA PHE A 162 -4.98 9.01 -6.05
C PHE A 162 -5.58 7.68 -5.60
N ASN A 163 -6.52 7.74 -4.63
CA ASN A 163 -7.34 6.61 -4.22
C ASN A 163 -8.56 6.50 -5.13
N TYR A 164 -8.60 5.48 -5.98
CA TYR A 164 -9.73 5.21 -6.87
C TYR A 164 -10.78 4.39 -6.15
N ARG A 165 -11.88 5.03 -5.78
CA ARG A 165 -13.01 4.42 -5.06
C ARG A 165 -14.02 3.87 -6.04
N LEU A 166 -14.48 2.63 -5.79
CA LEU A 166 -15.61 2.07 -6.49
C LEU A 166 -16.92 2.75 -6.00
N GLU A 167 -17.82 3.05 -6.90
CA GLU A 167 -19.15 3.59 -6.57
C GLU A 167 -19.89 2.60 -5.68
N GLU A 168 -19.90 1.31 -6.08
CA GLU A 168 -20.37 0.21 -5.27
C GLU A 168 -19.24 -0.80 -4.99
N PRO A 169 -19.16 -1.36 -3.77
CA PRO A 169 -18.16 -2.36 -3.46
C PRO A 169 -18.31 -3.60 -4.33
N LEU A 170 -17.21 -4.07 -4.92
CA LEU A 170 -17.19 -5.26 -5.77
C LEU A 170 -17.03 -6.52 -4.90
N PHE A 171 -17.99 -7.44 -4.99
CA PHE A 171 -17.87 -8.73 -4.33
C PHE A 171 -16.81 -9.61 -5.00
N LEU A 172 -15.90 -10.14 -4.21
CA LEU A 172 -14.81 -11.04 -4.60
C LEU A 172 -14.97 -12.35 -3.83
N PRO A 173 -15.39 -13.44 -4.48
CA PRO A 173 -15.44 -14.74 -3.83
C PRO A 173 -14.02 -15.21 -3.45
N ALA A 174 -13.91 -16.03 -2.41
CA ALA A 174 -12.66 -16.68 -2.00
C ALA A 174 -11.98 -17.36 -3.20
N GLY A 175 -10.66 -17.22 -3.31
CA GLY A 175 -9.86 -17.71 -4.43
C GLY A 175 -9.78 -16.75 -5.62
N SER A 176 -10.45 -15.59 -5.59
CA SER A 176 -10.22 -14.53 -6.56
C SER A 176 -8.80 -13.98 -6.43
N LYS A 177 -8.22 -13.52 -7.55
CA LYS A 177 -6.92 -12.83 -7.58
C LYS A 177 -7.10 -11.41 -8.06
N LEU A 178 -6.71 -10.44 -7.26
CA LEU A 178 -6.52 -9.08 -7.71
C LEU A 178 -5.13 -8.96 -8.36
N ILE A 179 -5.08 -8.43 -9.56
CA ILE A 179 -3.88 -8.38 -10.39
C ILE A 179 -3.61 -6.94 -10.76
N ALA A 180 -2.42 -6.44 -10.39
CA ALA A 180 -1.90 -5.20 -10.91
C ALA A 180 -0.92 -5.49 -12.05
N THR A 181 -1.10 -4.86 -13.19
CA THR A 181 -0.17 -4.88 -14.31
C THR A 181 0.23 -3.47 -14.66
N GLY A 182 1.47 -3.27 -15.07
CA GLY A 182 1.93 -1.93 -15.45
C GLY A 182 3.32 -1.96 -16.06
N ALA A 183 3.84 -0.78 -16.35
CA ALA A 183 5.17 -0.63 -16.92
C ALA A 183 5.95 0.49 -16.27
N MET A 184 7.28 0.35 -16.34
CA MET A 184 8.25 1.39 -15.99
C MET A 184 9.04 1.82 -17.21
N ASP A 185 9.32 3.12 -17.29
CA ASP A 185 10.19 3.74 -18.30
C ASP A 185 11.51 4.20 -17.66
N ASN A 186 12.55 3.38 -17.81
CA ASN A 186 13.92 3.68 -17.37
C ASN A 186 14.79 4.25 -18.51
N SER A 187 14.17 4.89 -19.51
CA SER A 187 14.90 5.49 -20.63
C SER A 187 15.21 6.97 -20.40
N ASP A 188 16.04 7.52 -21.28
CA ASP A 188 16.37 8.95 -21.38
C ASP A 188 15.18 9.83 -21.83
N ARG A 189 14.08 9.23 -22.29
CA ARG A 189 12.84 9.94 -22.67
C ARG A 189 11.93 10.23 -21.50
N ASN A 190 12.14 9.56 -20.37
CA ASN A 190 11.40 9.84 -19.16
C ASN A 190 12.06 11.02 -18.40
N PRO A 191 11.46 12.21 -18.37
CA PRO A 191 12.04 13.39 -17.74
C PRO A 191 12.17 13.26 -16.22
N GLY A 192 11.40 12.35 -15.59
CA GLY A 192 11.48 12.06 -14.15
C GLY A 192 12.56 11.04 -13.79
N ASN A 193 13.22 10.38 -14.77
CA ASN A 193 14.20 9.35 -14.51
C ASN A 193 15.53 9.95 -14.02
N PRO A 194 15.99 9.66 -12.80
CA PRO A 194 17.23 10.23 -12.25
C PRO A 194 18.49 9.79 -13.01
N ASP A 195 18.53 8.54 -13.51
CA ASP A 195 19.70 7.99 -14.21
C ASP A 195 19.28 6.84 -15.13
N PRO A 196 19.14 7.10 -16.46
CA PRO A 196 18.74 6.06 -17.41
C PRO A 196 19.85 5.06 -17.75
N THR A 197 21.07 5.29 -17.29
CA THR A 197 22.24 4.43 -17.57
C THR A 197 22.38 3.28 -16.56
N LYS A 198 21.62 3.33 -15.46
CA LYS A 198 21.68 2.31 -14.39
C LYS A 198 20.46 1.40 -14.38
N PRO A 199 20.65 0.13 -14.02
CA PRO A 199 19.52 -0.74 -13.72
C PRO A 199 18.84 -0.28 -12.44
N VAL A 200 17.53 -0.54 -12.34
CA VAL A 200 16.71 -0.18 -11.18
C VAL A 200 16.03 -1.41 -10.61
N PHE A 201 16.00 -1.49 -9.31
CA PHE A 201 15.40 -2.58 -8.53
C PHE A 201 14.50 -2.02 -7.43
N PHE A 202 13.80 -2.91 -6.75
CA PHE A 202 12.94 -2.54 -5.63
C PHE A 202 13.71 -1.83 -4.51
N GLY A 203 13.12 -0.75 -3.99
CA GLY A 203 13.65 -0.04 -2.82
C GLY A 203 12.74 1.08 -2.35
N LEU A 204 12.88 1.45 -1.08
CA LEU A 204 12.01 2.42 -0.42
C LEU A 204 12.25 3.87 -0.85
N GLN A 205 13.46 4.18 -1.32
CA GLN A 205 13.82 5.53 -1.76
C GLN A 205 13.32 5.79 -3.19
N THR A 206 12.94 7.01 -3.49
CA THR A 206 12.38 7.40 -4.80
C THR A 206 13.32 7.21 -5.99
N MET A 207 14.63 7.16 -5.77
CA MET A 207 15.61 6.80 -6.80
C MET A 207 15.59 5.32 -7.19
N HIS A 208 15.11 4.45 -6.29
CA HIS A 208 14.74 3.07 -6.57
C HIS A 208 13.32 3.02 -7.12
N GLU A 209 12.68 1.85 -7.17
CA GLU A 209 11.31 1.74 -7.63
C GLU A 209 10.48 0.83 -6.75
N MET A 210 9.17 1.08 -6.77
CA MET A 210 8.14 0.23 -6.22
C MET A 210 7.11 -0.10 -7.29
N PHE A 211 6.54 -1.29 -7.22
CA PHE A 211 5.40 -1.68 -8.04
C PHE A 211 4.32 -2.26 -7.13
N PHE A 212 3.42 -1.40 -6.66
CA PHE A 212 2.38 -1.78 -5.71
C PHE A 212 1.01 -1.30 -6.18
N GLY A 213 0.11 -2.25 -6.31
CA GLY A 213 -1.31 -2.01 -6.45
C GLY A 213 -1.97 -2.16 -5.08
N PHE A 214 -2.06 -1.09 -4.29
CA PHE A 214 -2.75 -1.13 -3.00
C PHE A 214 -4.25 -1.28 -3.19
N THR A 215 -4.88 -1.98 -2.24
CA THR A 215 -6.32 -2.21 -2.22
C THR A 215 -6.89 -1.99 -0.83
N THR A 216 -8.14 -1.57 -0.75
CA THR A 216 -8.91 -1.54 0.48
C THR A 216 -10.05 -2.53 0.37
N LEU A 217 -10.05 -3.52 1.25
CA LEU A 217 -10.98 -4.64 1.28
C LEU A 217 -11.77 -4.66 2.59
N ARG A 218 -12.92 -5.30 2.55
CA ARG A 218 -13.66 -5.80 3.72
C ARG A 218 -13.92 -7.29 3.53
N TYR A 219 -13.44 -8.12 4.43
CA TYR A 219 -13.76 -9.55 4.39
C TYR A 219 -15.17 -9.80 4.93
N ALA A 220 -15.91 -10.67 4.26
CA ALA A 220 -17.22 -11.08 4.71
C ALA A 220 -17.12 -11.86 6.03
N GLY A 221 -17.96 -11.50 6.99
CA GLY A 221 -17.96 -12.12 8.32
C GLY A 221 -16.96 -11.55 9.31
N ASP A 222 -16.05 -10.65 8.90
CA ASP A 222 -15.20 -9.96 9.87
C ASP A 222 -16.05 -9.03 10.75
N THR A 223 -15.88 -9.20 12.07
CA THR A 223 -16.44 -8.33 13.09
C THR A 223 -15.31 -7.63 13.84
N PRO A 224 -15.56 -6.47 14.46
CA PRO A 224 -14.54 -5.78 15.24
C PRO A 224 -13.91 -6.67 16.32
N ASP A 225 -14.72 -7.44 17.06
CA ASP A 225 -14.24 -8.34 18.10
C ASP A 225 -13.43 -9.51 17.54
N GLY A 226 -13.86 -10.07 16.40
CA GLY A 226 -13.16 -11.17 15.72
C GLY A 226 -11.79 -10.73 15.21
N VAL A 227 -11.70 -9.54 14.59
CA VAL A 227 -10.42 -8.98 14.11
C VAL A 227 -9.49 -8.69 15.28
N ALA A 228 -9.98 -8.15 16.39
CA ALA A 228 -9.20 -7.90 17.59
C ALA A 228 -8.60 -9.19 18.18
N GLN A 229 -9.36 -10.28 18.17
CA GLN A 229 -8.89 -11.59 18.67
C GLN A 229 -7.80 -12.19 17.77
N VAL A 230 -7.98 -12.14 16.45
CA VAL A 230 -6.99 -12.68 15.49
C VAL A 230 -5.66 -11.92 15.60
N GLN A 231 -5.68 -10.60 15.69
CA GLN A 231 -4.46 -9.81 15.83
C GLN A 231 -3.71 -10.09 17.13
N SER A 232 -4.41 -10.27 18.24
CA SER A 232 -3.79 -10.63 19.52
C SER A 232 -3.12 -12.02 19.51
N VAL A 233 -3.67 -12.98 18.76
CA VAL A 233 -3.09 -14.33 18.60
C VAL A 233 -1.84 -14.28 17.70
N THR A 234 -1.83 -13.46 16.67
CA THR A 234 -0.68 -13.31 15.77
C THR A 234 0.51 -12.68 16.51
N GLU A 235 0.28 -11.73 17.40
CA GLU A 235 1.32 -11.15 18.26
C GLU A 235 1.98 -12.22 19.17
N VAL A 236 1.20 -13.13 19.75
CA VAL A 236 1.72 -14.21 20.61
C VAL A 236 2.50 -15.27 19.82
N ALA A 237 2.11 -15.53 18.56
CA ALA A 237 2.78 -16.53 17.72
C ALA A 237 4.14 -16.04 17.18
N ASP A 238 4.32 -14.76 16.96
CA ASP A 238 5.59 -14.17 16.48
C ASP A 238 6.67 -14.18 17.57
N ASP A 239 6.28 -14.04 18.82
CA ASP A 239 7.20 -14.16 19.98
C ASP A 239 7.73 -15.62 20.16
N SER A 240 7.06 -16.62 19.59
CA SER A 240 7.47 -18.03 19.73
C SER A 240 8.48 -18.48 18.67
N VAL A 241 8.73 -17.70 17.62
CA VAL A 241 9.66 -18.02 16.52
C VAL A 241 11.04 -17.40 16.69
N ALA A 242 11.25 -16.57 17.72
CA ALA A 242 12.53 -15.92 18.04
C ALA A 242 13.54 -16.87 18.73
N GLY A 243 13.53 -18.16 18.45
CA GLY A 243 14.37 -19.15 19.10
C GLY A 243 14.91 -20.25 18.17
N PHE A 244 15.46 -19.87 17.01
CA PHE A 244 16.36 -20.76 16.26
C PHE A 244 17.48 -19.92 15.63
N GLU A 245 18.67 -20.04 16.25
CA GLU A 245 19.98 -19.64 15.71
C GLU A 245 20.31 -20.36 14.39
#